data_25bba1306677dbb1e719b4e7ed3a58e0
#
_entry.id   25bba1306677dbb1e719b4e7ed3a58e0
#
_cell.length_a   1.000
_cell.length_b   1.000
_cell.length_c   1.000
_cell.angle_alpha   90.00
_cell.angle_beta   90.00
_cell.angle_gamma   90.00
#
_symmetry.space_group_name_H-M   'P 1'
#
loop_
_entity.id
_entity.type
_entity.pdbx_description
1 polymer ?
#
loop_
_entity_poly.entity_id
_entity_poly.type
_entity_poly.pdbx_seq_one_letter_code
_entity_poly.pdbx_strand_id
1 'polypeptide(L)'
;LSVPLASKVTPEVEPIARVLPMLSVPHLDREFDYLVPAEQSDDAQPGVRVRVRFHGRLVDAFVLERRNDTDHTGKLGWLDRVVSAEPVLTPEIRRLVDAVAARYAGTRPDVLRLAVPPRHARAEREPARVLAVPVVSPVEASGWEAYARGGQFLAALAESRAARAVWQALPGEPWTDRFAEAAAQTVRTGRAALAIVPDQRDLDALWRAATARIDQECVVALSAG
;
A
#
# COMPACT_ATOMS: atom_id res chain seq x y z
N LEU A 1 -40.66 -1.47 -24.22
CA LEU A 1 -40.19 -2.80 -23.78
C LEU A 1 -39.18 -2.60 -22.65
N SER A 2 -39.66 -2.68 -21.36
CA SER A 2 -38.81 -2.66 -20.20
C SER A 2 -38.07 -3.99 -20.13
N VAL A 3 -36.77 -3.96 -20.25
CA VAL A 3 -35.91 -5.12 -19.92
C VAL A 3 -36.12 -5.39 -18.42
N PRO A 4 -36.51 -6.61 -18.01
CA PRO A 4 -36.63 -6.90 -16.58
C PRO A 4 -35.27 -6.74 -15.93
N LEU A 5 -35.21 -5.95 -14.83
CA LEU A 5 -34.04 -5.92 -13.96
C LEU A 5 -33.80 -7.37 -13.49
N ALA A 6 -32.71 -7.96 -13.94
CA ALA A 6 -32.29 -9.25 -13.43
C ALA A 6 -32.23 -9.17 -11.90
N SER A 7 -32.94 -10.08 -11.22
CA SER A 7 -32.93 -10.13 -9.76
C SER A 7 -31.51 -10.43 -9.32
N LYS A 8 -30.87 -9.47 -8.61
CA LYS A 8 -29.54 -9.69 -8.07
C LYS A 8 -29.58 -10.88 -7.08
N VAL A 9 -28.71 -11.82 -7.27
CA VAL A 9 -28.54 -13.00 -6.40
C VAL A 9 -27.24 -12.84 -5.64
N THR A 10 -27.24 -13.24 -4.38
CA THR A 10 -26.02 -13.27 -3.54
C THR A 10 -25.25 -14.57 -3.77
N PRO A 11 -23.92 -14.60 -3.53
CA PRO A 11 -23.17 -15.84 -3.44
C PRO A 11 -23.64 -16.67 -2.23
N GLU A 12 -23.40 -17.99 -2.26
CA GLU A 12 -23.76 -18.90 -1.18
C GLU A 12 -22.88 -18.71 0.06
N VAL A 13 -21.64 -18.32 -0.15
CA VAL A 13 -20.65 -18.13 0.92
C VAL A 13 -20.31 -16.65 1.02
N GLU A 14 -20.30 -16.14 2.24
CA GLU A 14 -19.97 -14.75 2.57
C GLU A 14 -20.70 -13.71 1.69
N PRO A 15 -22.05 -13.73 1.69
CA PRO A 15 -22.85 -12.86 0.84
C PRO A 15 -22.77 -11.37 1.18
N ILE A 16 -22.15 -11.02 2.31
CA ILE A 16 -22.12 -9.68 2.88
C ILE A 16 -20.69 -9.14 2.82
N ALA A 17 -20.55 -7.91 2.32
CA ALA A 17 -19.33 -7.13 2.44
C ALA A 17 -19.51 -6.05 3.52
N ARG A 18 -18.66 -6.07 4.52
CA ARG A 18 -18.50 -4.98 5.47
C ARG A 18 -17.56 -3.96 4.87
N VAL A 19 -18.03 -2.72 4.71
CA VAL A 19 -17.27 -1.67 4.02
C VAL A 19 -17.08 -0.44 4.89
N LEU A 20 -16.00 0.29 4.65
CA LEU A 20 -15.77 1.64 5.17
C LEU A 20 -16.01 2.66 4.05
N PRO A 21 -17.11 3.43 4.08
CA PRO A 21 -17.37 4.50 3.12
C PRO A 21 -16.36 5.65 3.28
N MET A 22 -15.94 6.24 2.17
CA MET A 22 -14.98 7.35 2.14
C MET A 22 -15.67 8.70 2.40
N LEU A 23 -16.31 8.81 3.56
CA LEU A 23 -17.03 10.00 4.04
C LEU A 23 -16.24 10.70 5.14
N SER A 24 -15.90 11.98 4.94
CA SER A 24 -15.18 12.81 5.94
C SER A 24 -16.12 13.38 7.00
N VAL A 25 -17.03 12.57 7.49
CA VAL A 25 -18.00 13.00 8.52
C VAL A 25 -17.79 12.13 9.76
N PRO A 26 -17.35 12.67 10.90
CA PRO A 26 -16.91 11.86 12.04
C PRO A 26 -17.91 10.82 12.54
N HIS A 27 -19.21 11.14 12.59
CA HIS A 27 -20.23 10.19 13.03
C HIS A 27 -20.53 9.08 12.00
N LEU A 28 -20.00 9.18 10.77
CA LEU A 28 -20.07 8.17 9.70
C LEU A 28 -18.77 7.39 9.55
N ASP A 29 -17.76 7.66 10.36
CA ASP A 29 -16.54 6.85 10.43
C ASP A 29 -16.82 5.53 11.15
N ARG A 30 -17.63 4.72 10.51
CA ARG A 30 -18.01 3.38 10.95
C ARG A 30 -18.23 2.47 9.75
N GLU A 31 -18.33 1.21 10.03
CA GLU A 31 -18.50 0.16 9.04
C GLU A 31 -19.98 -0.03 8.72
N PHE A 32 -20.26 -0.41 7.47
CA PHE A 32 -21.62 -0.68 6.98
C PHE A 32 -21.63 -1.96 6.18
N ASP A 33 -22.70 -2.74 6.30
CA ASP A 33 -22.86 -4.02 5.63
C ASP A 33 -23.71 -3.85 4.35
N TYR A 34 -23.24 -4.49 3.26
CA TYR A 34 -23.90 -4.50 1.95
C TYR A 34 -23.94 -5.92 1.39
N LEU A 35 -25.02 -6.26 0.69
CA LEU A 35 -25.09 -7.51 -0.08
C LEU A 35 -24.17 -7.43 -1.28
N VAL A 36 -23.44 -8.50 -1.53
CA VAL A 36 -22.56 -8.64 -2.69
C VAL A 36 -23.33 -9.37 -3.81
N PRO A 37 -23.40 -8.79 -5.03
CA PRO A 37 -23.91 -9.53 -6.18
C PRO A 37 -23.02 -10.74 -6.49
N ALA A 38 -23.61 -11.89 -6.82
CA ALA A 38 -22.87 -13.13 -7.09
C ALA A 38 -21.83 -12.95 -8.22
N GLU A 39 -22.16 -12.16 -9.25
CA GLU A 39 -21.25 -11.84 -10.34
C GLU A 39 -20.03 -11.00 -9.97
N GLN A 40 -20.03 -10.39 -8.76
CA GLN A 40 -18.91 -9.60 -8.27
C GLN A 40 -18.19 -10.26 -7.08
N SER A 41 -18.59 -11.49 -6.71
CA SER A 41 -18.11 -12.16 -5.51
C SER A 41 -16.59 -12.35 -5.51
N ASP A 42 -16.03 -12.75 -6.63
CA ASP A 42 -14.60 -13.04 -6.77
C ASP A 42 -13.74 -11.76 -6.67
N ASP A 43 -14.27 -10.65 -7.18
CA ASP A 43 -13.59 -9.36 -7.20
C ASP A 43 -13.80 -8.57 -5.90
N ALA A 44 -14.92 -8.77 -5.18
CA ALA A 44 -15.28 -8.02 -3.97
C ALA A 44 -14.58 -8.56 -2.72
N GLN A 45 -13.26 -8.69 -2.77
CA GLN A 45 -12.44 -9.23 -1.69
C GLN A 45 -12.01 -8.14 -0.67
N PRO A 46 -11.62 -8.53 0.56
CA PRO A 46 -11.08 -7.58 1.52
C PRO A 46 -9.91 -6.77 0.96
N GLY A 47 -9.94 -5.45 1.18
CA GLY A 47 -8.92 -4.52 0.72
C GLY A 47 -9.21 -3.85 -0.62
N VAL A 48 -10.23 -4.28 -1.37
CA VAL A 48 -10.54 -3.71 -2.68
C VAL A 48 -11.41 -2.46 -2.59
N ARG A 49 -11.32 -1.62 -3.62
CA ARG A 49 -12.19 -0.43 -3.77
C ARG A 49 -13.50 -0.80 -4.40
N VAL A 50 -14.58 -0.32 -3.79
CA VAL A 50 -15.95 -0.54 -4.24
C VAL A 50 -16.72 0.77 -4.27
N ARG A 51 -17.88 0.75 -4.91
CA ARG A 51 -18.90 1.79 -4.76
C ARG A 51 -20.15 1.24 -4.12
N VAL A 52 -20.73 2.03 -3.24
CA VAL A 52 -21.97 1.70 -2.55
C VAL A 52 -22.94 2.88 -2.62
N ARG A 53 -24.24 2.60 -2.54
CA ARG A 53 -25.25 3.64 -2.38
C ARG A 53 -25.43 3.95 -0.90
N PHE A 54 -25.11 5.18 -0.52
CA PHE A 54 -25.29 5.68 0.82
C PHE A 54 -26.24 6.89 0.79
N HIS A 55 -27.41 6.78 1.43
CA HIS A 55 -28.47 7.80 1.35
C HIS A 55 -28.76 8.32 -0.06
N GLY A 56 -28.88 7.40 -1.03
CA GLY A 56 -29.19 7.70 -2.42
C GLY A 56 -28.01 8.16 -3.28
N ARG A 57 -26.84 8.44 -2.68
CA ARG A 57 -25.62 8.87 -3.40
C ARG A 57 -24.66 7.70 -3.57
N LEU A 58 -23.96 7.66 -4.69
CA LEU A 58 -22.83 6.75 -4.89
C LEU A 58 -21.61 7.29 -4.17
N VAL A 59 -21.05 6.45 -3.29
CA VAL A 59 -19.89 6.76 -2.46
C VAL A 59 -18.82 5.69 -2.69
N ASP A 60 -17.58 6.11 -2.80
CA ASP A 60 -16.45 5.20 -2.79
C ASP A 60 -16.25 4.60 -1.39
N ALA A 61 -15.88 3.34 -1.33
CA ALA A 61 -15.66 2.60 -0.09
C ALA A 61 -14.56 1.55 -0.26
N PHE A 62 -14.09 1.01 0.85
CA PHE A 62 -13.20 -0.15 0.87
C PHE A 62 -13.90 -1.33 1.54
N VAL A 63 -13.78 -2.52 0.96
CA VAL A 63 -14.19 -3.75 1.62
C VAL A 63 -13.20 -4.05 2.74
N LEU A 64 -13.68 -4.20 3.95
CA LEU A 64 -12.88 -4.55 5.12
C LEU A 64 -12.86 -6.05 5.38
N GLU A 65 -14.00 -6.70 5.19
CA GLU A 65 -14.17 -8.14 5.34
C GLU A 65 -15.41 -8.65 4.58
N ARG A 66 -15.44 -9.95 4.32
CA ARG A 66 -16.61 -10.68 3.83
C ARG A 66 -17.20 -11.47 4.99
N ARG A 67 -18.55 -11.62 5.03
CA ARG A 67 -19.27 -12.23 6.14
C ARG A 67 -20.47 -13.02 5.69
N ASN A 68 -20.87 -14.00 6.52
CA ASN A 68 -22.11 -14.75 6.32
C ASN A 68 -23.30 -14.11 7.03
N ASP A 69 -23.06 -13.29 8.06
CA ASP A 69 -24.09 -12.68 8.92
C ASP A 69 -23.88 -11.17 9.10
N THR A 70 -24.90 -10.51 9.61
CA THR A 70 -24.87 -9.08 9.94
C THR A 70 -25.64 -8.79 11.22
N ASP A 71 -25.13 -7.83 11.97
CA ASP A 71 -25.82 -7.28 13.15
C ASP A 71 -26.89 -6.23 12.77
N HIS A 72 -26.98 -5.88 11.48
CA HIS A 72 -27.95 -4.91 11.00
C HIS A 72 -29.35 -5.50 10.91
N THR A 73 -30.31 -4.92 11.58
CA THR A 73 -31.71 -5.40 11.64
C THR A 73 -32.58 -4.97 10.44
N GLY A 74 -32.09 -4.03 9.65
CA GLY A 74 -32.80 -3.49 8.49
C GLY A 74 -32.47 -4.21 7.20
N LYS A 75 -33.11 -3.80 6.09
CA LYS A 75 -32.80 -4.30 4.76
C LYS A 75 -31.43 -3.80 4.32
N LEU A 76 -30.54 -4.71 3.95
CA LEU A 76 -29.23 -4.35 3.41
C LEU A 76 -29.35 -3.82 1.98
N GLY A 77 -28.56 -2.78 1.69
CA GLY A 77 -28.33 -2.31 0.33
C GLY A 77 -27.41 -3.27 -0.44
N TRP A 78 -27.39 -3.15 -1.75
CA TRP A 78 -26.46 -3.87 -2.62
C TRP A 78 -25.19 -3.06 -2.84
N LEU A 79 -24.05 -3.74 -2.87
CA LEU A 79 -22.83 -3.22 -3.45
C LEU A 79 -23.14 -2.83 -4.92
N ASP A 80 -22.77 -1.59 -5.29
CA ASP A 80 -23.05 -1.10 -6.65
C ASP A 80 -22.09 -1.72 -7.65
N ARG A 81 -20.79 -1.60 -7.38
CA ARG A 81 -19.76 -2.25 -8.20
C ARG A 81 -18.41 -2.31 -7.49
N VAL A 82 -17.59 -3.26 -7.88
CA VAL A 82 -16.14 -3.26 -7.63
C VAL A 82 -15.50 -2.24 -8.58
N VAL A 83 -14.68 -1.34 -8.05
CA VAL A 83 -13.98 -0.32 -8.84
C VAL A 83 -12.65 -0.87 -9.36
N SER A 84 -11.99 -1.67 -8.54
CA SER A 84 -10.75 -2.36 -8.85
C SER A 84 -10.68 -3.61 -7.99
N ALA A 85 -10.34 -4.74 -8.59
CA ALA A 85 -10.11 -6.01 -7.89
C ALA A 85 -8.75 -6.05 -7.15
N GLU A 86 -7.92 -5.00 -7.31
CA GLU A 86 -6.63 -4.91 -6.62
C GLU A 86 -6.81 -4.57 -5.13
N PRO A 87 -6.34 -5.42 -4.20
CA PRO A 87 -6.47 -5.20 -2.76
C PRO A 87 -5.43 -4.18 -2.25
N VAL A 88 -5.71 -2.90 -2.43
CA VAL A 88 -4.81 -1.81 -2.05
C VAL A 88 -4.85 -1.45 -0.56
N LEU A 89 -5.93 -1.79 0.15
CA LEU A 89 -6.01 -1.66 1.61
C LEU A 89 -5.59 -2.98 2.26
N THR A 90 -4.27 -3.19 2.34
CA THR A 90 -3.73 -4.38 3.02
C THR A 90 -4.02 -4.34 4.53
N PRO A 91 -3.94 -5.49 5.24
CA PRO A 91 -4.09 -5.52 6.70
C PRO A 91 -3.10 -4.61 7.43
N GLU A 92 -1.89 -4.43 6.92
CA GLU A 92 -0.85 -3.54 7.47
C GLU A 92 -1.27 -2.08 7.34
N ILE A 93 -1.74 -1.67 6.15
CA ILE A 93 -2.24 -0.31 5.90
C ILE A 93 -3.47 -0.05 6.76
N ARG A 94 -4.40 -1.00 6.88
CA ARG A 94 -5.57 -0.88 7.74
C ARG A 94 -5.17 -0.61 9.19
N ARG A 95 -4.25 -1.42 9.76
CA ARG A 95 -3.75 -1.20 11.12
C ARG A 95 -3.09 0.17 11.31
N LEU A 96 -2.31 0.61 10.30
CA LEU A 96 -1.71 1.95 10.32
C LEU A 96 -2.77 3.04 10.32
N VAL A 97 -3.78 2.94 9.46
CA VAL A 97 -4.88 3.89 9.37
C VAL A 97 -5.63 4.00 10.70
N ASP A 98 -5.98 2.87 11.30
CA ASP A 98 -6.66 2.83 12.60
C ASP A 98 -5.80 3.48 13.69
N ALA A 99 -4.51 3.17 13.74
CA ALA A 99 -3.59 3.74 14.73
C ALA A 99 -3.39 5.25 14.57
N VAL A 100 -3.27 5.74 13.33
CA VAL A 100 -3.11 7.17 13.04
C VAL A 100 -4.40 7.93 13.35
N ALA A 101 -5.56 7.42 12.92
CA ALA A 101 -6.84 8.04 13.22
C ALA A 101 -7.09 8.15 14.73
N ALA A 102 -6.83 7.08 15.48
CA ALA A 102 -6.95 7.07 16.95
C ALA A 102 -5.96 8.04 17.62
N ARG A 103 -4.70 8.11 17.13
CA ARG A 103 -3.64 8.95 17.74
C ARG A 103 -3.89 10.45 17.54
N TYR A 104 -4.46 10.84 16.43
CA TYR A 104 -4.63 12.23 16.05
C TYR A 104 -6.09 12.69 16.08
N ALA A 105 -7.00 11.89 16.63
CA ALA A 105 -8.44 12.16 16.66
C ALA A 105 -9.04 12.50 15.27
N GLY A 106 -8.50 11.91 14.23
CA GLY A 106 -8.96 12.02 12.85
C GLY A 106 -9.95 10.93 12.47
N THR A 107 -10.47 10.99 11.24
CA THR A 107 -11.30 9.92 10.70
C THR A 107 -10.46 8.95 9.86
N ARG A 108 -10.82 7.66 9.87
CA ARG A 108 -10.17 6.65 9.00
C ARG A 108 -10.24 7.02 7.51
N PRO A 109 -11.37 7.53 6.97
CA PRO A 109 -11.44 8.00 5.60
C PRO A 109 -10.44 9.10 5.25
N ASP A 110 -10.15 10.03 6.16
CA ASP A 110 -9.17 11.09 5.89
C ASP A 110 -7.74 10.55 5.85
N VAL A 111 -7.40 9.65 6.79
CA VAL A 111 -6.11 8.97 6.78
C VAL A 111 -5.94 8.09 5.54
N LEU A 112 -7.01 7.38 5.13
CA LEU A 112 -6.99 6.54 3.92
C LEU A 112 -6.71 7.33 2.64
N ARG A 113 -7.24 8.55 2.52
CA ARG A 113 -6.93 9.41 1.35
C ARG A 113 -5.46 9.76 1.23
N LEU A 114 -4.75 9.80 2.35
CA LEU A 114 -3.31 10.03 2.36
C LEU A 114 -2.51 8.73 2.17
N ALA A 115 -3.00 7.62 2.74
CA ALA A 115 -2.29 6.34 2.74
C ALA A 115 -2.44 5.57 1.42
N VAL A 116 -3.58 5.72 0.74
CA VAL A 116 -3.90 4.97 -0.48
C VAL A 116 -4.21 5.97 -1.61
N PRO A 117 -3.31 6.12 -2.59
CA PRO A 117 -3.46 7.11 -3.66
C PRO A 117 -4.71 6.85 -4.51
N PRO A 118 -5.20 7.86 -5.24
CA PRO A 118 -6.28 7.67 -6.21
C PRO A 118 -5.95 6.56 -7.21
N ARG A 119 -7.00 5.85 -7.67
CA ARG A 119 -6.85 4.80 -8.67
C ARG A 119 -6.29 5.36 -9.98
N HIS A 120 -5.29 4.68 -10.52
CA HIS A 120 -4.77 4.94 -11.86
C HIS A 120 -5.13 3.79 -12.81
N ALA A 121 -6.32 3.86 -13.41
CA ALA A 121 -6.89 2.77 -14.21
C ALA A 121 -6.04 2.32 -15.40
N ARG A 122 -5.16 3.19 -15.94
CA ARG A 122 -4.24 2.84 -17.01
C ARG A 122 -3.11 1.95 -16.47
N ALA A 123 -2.51 2.33 -15.34
CA ALA A 123 -1.44 1.55 -14.72
C ALA A 123 -1.92 0.15 -14.29
N GLU A 124 -3.16 0.02 -13.79
CA GLU A 124 -3.72 -1.28 -13.42
C GLU A 124 -3.93 -2.24 -14.62
N ARG A 125 -4.03 -1.72 -15.85
CA ARG A 125 -4.15 -2.54 -17.06
C ARG A 125 -2.81 -2.95 -17.66
N GLU A 126 -1.74 -2.31 -17.23
CA GLU A 126 -0.40 -2.67 -17.69
C GLU A 126 -0.02 -4.03 -17.07
N PRO A 127 0.50 -4.96 -17.89
CA PRO A 127 0.92 -6.25 -17.36
C PRO A 127 1.98 -6.05 -16.29
N ALA A 128 1.90 -6.84 -15.21
CA ALA A 128 2.90 -6.82 -14.16
C ALA A 128 4.29 -7.08 -14.77
N ARG A 129 5.21 -6.13 -14.57
CA ARG A 129 6.59 -6.30 -15.05
C ARG A 129 7.28 -7.35 -14.17
N VAL A 130 7.62 -8.47 -14.76
CA VAL A 130 8.48 -9.46 -14.11
C VAL A 130 9.90 -8.90 -14.15
N LEU A 131 10.39 -8.43 -13.01
CA LEU A 131 11.78 -8.00 -12.90
C LEU A 131 12.67 -9.23 -12.81
N ALA A 132 13.76 -9.21 -13.55
CA ALA A 132 14.83 -10.19 -13.38
C ALA A 132 15.44 -10.06 -11.96
N VAL A 133 16.08 -11.12 -11.49
CA VAL A 133 16.85 -11.02 -10.24
C VAL A 133 17.97 -10.00 -10.48
N PRO A 134 18.02 -8.91 -9.71
CA PRO A 134 18.95 -7.83 -9.97
C PRO A 134 20.39 -8.28 -9.76
N VAL A 135 21.27 -7.90 -10.66
CA VAL A 135 22.70 -7.96 -10.42
C VAL A 135 23.07 -6.82 -9.49
N VAL A 136 23.68 -7.15 -8.38
CA VAL A 136 24.03 -6.18 -7.33
C VAL A 136 25.52 -6.28 -7.02
N SER A 137 26.22 -5.15 -7.09
CA SER A 137 27.64 -5.08 -6.72
C SER A 137 27.85 -5.46 -5.24
N PRO A 138 28.95 -6.14 -4.92
CA PRO A 138 29.32 -6.39 -3.52
C PRO A 138 29.38 -5.08 -2.71
N VAL A 139 28.92 -5.13 -1.49
CA VAL A 139 28.99 -3.97 -0.58
C VAL A 139 30.25 -4.10 0.27
N GLU A 140 31.15 -3.13 0.14
CA GLU A 140 32.34 -3.04 0.97
C GLU A 140 32.00 -2.42 2.33
N ALA A 141 32.43 -3.07 3.40
CA ALA A 141 32.13 -2.59 4.75
C ALA A 141 32.99 -1.37 5.17
N SER A 142 34.07 -1.08 4.45
CA SER A 142 35.06 -0.05 4.81
C SER A 142 34.47 1.33 5.08
N GLY A 143 33.48 1.76 4.29
CA GLY A 143 32.80 3.02 4.51
C GLY A 143 31.92 3.08 5.77
N TRP A 144 31.59 1.92 6.35
CA TRP A 144 30.78 1.82 7.57
C TRP A 144 31.61 1.65 8.84
N GLU A 145 32.92 1.41 8.72
CA GLU A 145 33.83 1.26 9.87
C GLU A 145 33.98 2.54 10.68
N ALA A 146 33.78 3.70 10.04
CA ALA A 146 33.78 4.99 10.72
C ALA A 146 32.58 5.20 11.68
N TYR A 147 31.58 4.35 11.60
CA TYR A 147 30.40 4.38 12.45
C TYR A 147 30.45 3.29 13.51
N ALA A 148 30.24 3.64 14.77
CA ALA A 148 30.41 2.75 15.91
C ALA A 148 29.68 1.39 15.82
N ARG A 149 28.62 1.30 15.02
CA ARG A 149 27.85 0.07 14.78
C ARG A 149 27.58 -0.18 13.30
N GLY A 150 28.33 0.44 12.41
CA GLY A 150 28.12 0.35 10.96
C GLY A 150 28.20 -1.06 10.44
N GLY A 151 29.23 -1.81 10.79
CA GLY A 151 29.37 -3.22 10.41
C GLY A 151 28.24 -4.11 10.97
N GLN A 152 27.78 -3.88 12.19
CA GLN A 152 26.65 -4.61 12.78
C GLN A 152 25.33 -4.31 12.04
N PHE A 153 25.14 -3.07 11.60
CA PHE A 153 23.99 -2.68 10.82
C PHE A 153 23.98 -3.38 9.46
N LEU A 154 25.11 -3.36 8.73
CA LEU A 154 25.21 -4.09 7.44
C LEU A 154 25.01 -5.60 7.61
N ALA A 155 25.58 -6.20 8.66
CA ALA A 155 25.37 -7.61 8.96
C ALA A 155 23.89 -7.92 9.24
N ALA A 156 23.18 -7.04 9.96
CA ALA A 156 21.76 -7.19 10.21
C ALA A 156 20.92 -7.14 8.92
N LEU A 157 21.27 -6.27 7.96
CA LEU A 157 20.64 -6.23 6.65
C LEU A 157 20.91 -7.52 5.85
N ALA A 158 22.16 -8.01 5.88
CA ALA A 158 22.55 -9.24 5.22
C ALA A 158 21.80 -10.47 5.75
N GLU A 159 21.53 -10.49 7.05
CA GLU A 159 20.79 -11.57 7.72
C GLU A 159 19.26 -11.34 7.68
N SER A 160 18.78 -10.35 6.95
CA SER A 160 17.35 -9.97 6.90
C SER A 160 16.72 -9.69 8.27
N ARG A 161 17.53 -9.31 9.26
CA ARG A 161 17.04 -8.92 10.58
C ARG A 161 16.41 -7.51 10.54
N ALA A 162 15.35 -7.30 11.30
CA ALA A 162 14.69 -5.99 11.45
C ALA A 162 15.59 -5.06 12.30
N ALA A 163 16.54 -4.39 11.66
CA ALA A 163 17.39 -3.39 12.29
C ALA A 163 16.71 -2.01 12.20
N ARG A 164 16.70 -1.30 13.34
CA ARG A 164 16.32 0.12 13.39
C ARG A 164 17.54 0.92 13.80
N ALA A 165 17.89 1.92 12.99
CA ALA A 165 19.03 2.77 13.23
C ALA A 165 18.69 4.23 12.94
N VAL A 166 19.28 5.13 13.71
CA VAL A 166 19.40 6.53 13.35
C VAL A 166 20.85 6.70 12.89
N TRP A 167 21.03 7.22 11.70
CA TRP A 167 22.32 7.45 11.12
C TRP A 167 22.50 8.93 10.80
N GLN A 168 23.64 9.48 11.17
CA GLN A 168 24.06 10.83 10.83
C GLN A 168 25.31 10.74 9.98
N ALA A 169 25.23 11.27 8.75
CA ALA A 169 26.37 11.28 7.83
C ALA A 169 27.55 12.09 8.43
N LEU A 170 28.76 11.61 8.20
CA LEU A 170 29.97 12.33 8.57
C LEU A 170 30.16 13.55 7.65
N PRO A 171 30.77 14.64 8.14
CA PRO A 171 31.10 15.80 7.32
C PRO A 171 31.92 15.42 6.09
N GLY A 172 31.45 15.86 4.91
CA GLY A 172 32.13 15.57 3.64
C GLY A 172 31.89 14.17 3.05
N GLU A 173 31.14 13.31 3.74
CA GLU A 173 30.79 11.99 3.23
C GLU A 173 29.65 12.07 2.21
N PRO A 174 29.71 11.36 1.08
CA PRO A 174 28.58 11.23 0.17
C PRO A 174 27.52 10.31 0.81
N TRP A 175 26.56 10.90 1.50
CA TRP A 175 25.49 10.18 2.19
C TRP A 175 24.70 9.24 1.26
N THR A 176 24.60 9.59 -0.02
CA THR A 176 23.92 8.77 -1.03
C THR A 176 24.58 7.41 -1.22
N ASP A 177 25.92 7.33 -1.09
CA ASP A 177 26.64 6.06 -1.22
C ASP A 177 26.28 5.11 -0.09
N ARG A 178 26.17 5.63 1.14
CA ARG A 178 25.76 4.82 2.32
C ARG A 178 24.34 4.28 2.15
N PHE A 179 23.40 5.12 1.65
CA PHE A 179 22.05 4.67 1.36
C PHE A 179 22.02 3.61 0.24
N ALA A 180 22.75 3.85 -0.85
CA ALA A 180 22.83 2.92 -1.95
C ALA A 180 23.46 1.58 -1.53
N GLU A 181 24.46 1.57 -0.65
CA GLU A 181 25.06 0.36 -0.09
C GLU A 181 24.08 -0.41 0.81
N ALA A 182 23.37 0.28 1.69
CA ALA A 182 22.34 -0.34 2.51
C ALA A 182 21.20 -0.93 1.67
N ALA A 183 20.77 -0.22 0.60
CA ALA A 183 19.80 -0.72 -0.36
C ALA A 183 20.34 -1.94 -1.12
N ALA A 184 21.56 -1.88 -1.65
CA ALA A 184 22.21 -2.98 -2.34
C ALA A 184 22.32 -4.23 -1.45
N GLN A 185 22.74 -4.05 -0.20
CA GLN A 185 22.82 -5.16 0.76
C GLN A 185 21.45 -5.79 1.03
N THR A 186 20.39 -4.98 1.11
CA THR A 186 19.00 -5.45 1.28
C THR A 186 18.55 -6.22 0.05
N VAL A 187 18.75 -5.69 -1.15
CA VAL A 187 18.35 -6.31 -2.41
C VAL A 187 19.04 -7.65 -2.64
N ARG A 188 20.30 -7.80 -2.24
CA ARG A 188 21.04 -9.08 -2.28
C ARG A 188 20.38 -10.20 -1.47
N THR A 189 19.58 -9.87 -0.48
CA THR A 189 18.81 -10.86 0.31
C THR A 189 17.44 -11.20 -0.29
N GLY A 190 17.16 -10.73 -1.52
CA GLY A 190 15.87 -10.93 -2.18
C GLY A 190 14.75 -10.02 -1.67
N ARG A 191 15.07 -8.94 -0.95
CA ARG A 191 14.10 -7.97 -0.41
C ARG A 191 14.17 -6.67 -1.21
N ALA A 192 13.05 -5.93 -1.21
CA ALA A 192 13.02 -4.57 -1.76
C ALA A 192 13.53 -3.55 -0.73
N ALA A 193 14.13 -2.46 -1.22
CA ALA A 193 14.49 -1.30 -0.44
C ALA A 193 13.66 -0.09 -0.89
N LEU A 194 13.12 0.67 0.06
CA LEU A 194 12.41 1.93 -0.17
C LEU A 194 13.17 3.06 0.52
N ALA A 195 13.59 4.06 -0.27
CA ALA A 195 14.19 5.27 0.25
C ALA A 195 13.27 6.47 0.00
N ILE A 196 13.08 7.29 1.01
CA ILE A 196 12.29 8.53 0.92
C ILE A 196 13.23 9.70 1.18
N VAL A 197 13.27 10.64 0.26
CA VAL A 197 14.12 11.84 0.31
C VAL A 197 13.27 13.11 0.19
N PRO A 198 13.75 14.24 0.71
CA PRO A 198 12.93 15.44 0.84
C PRO A 198 12.64 16.16 -0.49
N ASP A 199 13.52 16.07 -1.48
CA ASP A 199 13.39 16.82 -2.73
C ASP A 199 13.94 16.09 -3.95
N GLN A 200 13.73 16.68 -5.14
CA GLN A 200 14.15 16.13 -6.42
C GLN A 200 15.67 16.03 -6.56
N ARG A 201 16.42 16.99 -6.01
CA ARG A 201 17.88 16.98 -6.07
C ARG A 201 18.47 15.79 -5.33
N ASP A 202 17.93 15.50 -4.16
CA ASP A 202 18.34 14.36 -3.35
C ASP A 202 17.89 13.05 -4.00
N LEU A 203 16.70 13.01 -4.62
CA LEU A 203 16.22 11.87 -5.38
C LEU A 203 17.16 11.54 -6.55
N ASP A 204 17.55 12.56 -7.35
CA ASP A 204 18.46 12.37 -8.49
C ASP A 204 19.85 11.91 -8.04
N ALA A 205 20.33 12.45 -6.92
CA ALA A 205 21.61 12.07 -6.35
C ALA A 205 21.61 10.62 -5.85
N LEU A 206 20.56 10.23 -5.12
CA LEU A 206 20.41 8.87 -4.61
C LEU A 206 20.16 7.86 -5.74
N TRP A 207 19.36 8.23 -6.76
CA TRP A 207 19.11 7.40 -7.92
C TRP A 207 20.41 7.05 -8.67
N ARG A 208 21.29 8.05 -8.88
CA ARG A 208 22.62 7.83 -9.50
C ARG A 208 23.50 6.89 -8.66
N ALA A 209 23.52 7.07 -7.34
CA ALA A 209 24.29 6.21 -6.44
C ALA A 209 23.74 4.77 -6.42
N ALA A 210 22.41 4.61 -6.43
CA ALA A 210 21.75 3.31 -6.43
C ALA A 210 21.98 2.57 -7.76
N THR A 211 21.83 3.23 -8.90
CA THR A 211 22.03 2.63 -10.24
C THR A 211 23.49 2.32 -10.55
N ALA A 212 24.43 2.90 -9.84
CA ALA A 212 25.84 2.50 -9.90
C ALA A 212 26.11 1.15 -9.20
N ARG A 213 25.18 0.64 -8.38
CA ARG A 213 25.34 -0.57 -7.56
C ARG A 213 24.32 -1.66 -7.86
N ILE A 214 23.15 -1.28 -8.30
CA ILE A 214 21.99 -2.15 -8.58
C ILE A 214 21.61 -1.93 -10.05
N ASP A 215 21.26 -3.01 -10.73
CA ASP A 215 20.80 -2.92 -12.11
C ASP A 215 19.71 -1.86 -12.27
N GLN A 216 19.93 -0.93 -13.20
CA GLN A 216 19.06 0.23 -13.42
C GLN A 216 17.61 -0.15 -13.68
N GLU A 217 17.35 -1.29 -14.30
CA GLU A 217 15.99 -1.78 -14.55
C GLU A 217 15.23 -2.14 -13.26
N CYS A 218 15.95 -2.37 -12.17
CA CYS A 218 15.42 -2.71 -10.85
C CYS A 218 15.31 -1.50 -9.92
N VAL A 219 15.71 -0.30 -10.37
CA VAL A 219 15.63 0.95 -9.58
C VAL A 219 14.55 1.85 -10.16
N VAL A 220 13.58 2.22 -9.34
CA VAL A 220 12.49 3.12 -9.73
C VAL A 220 12.55 4.39 -8.89
N ALA A 221 12.53 5.55 -9.55
CA ALA A 221 12.40 6.86 -8.90
C ALA A 221 10.97 7.38 -9.12
N LEU A 222 10.33 7.81 -8.04
CA LEU A 222 9.00 8.40 -8.06
C LEU A 222 9.08 9.82 -7.50
N SER A 223 8.54 10.80 -8.24
CA SER A 223 8.40 12.17 -7.78
C SER A 223 6.98 12.66 -8.03
N ALA A 224 6.52 13.61 -7.20
CA ALA A 224 5.32 14.36 -7.52
C ALA A 224 5.62 15.25 -8.74
N GLY A 225 4.89 15.04 -9.85
CA GLY A 225 4.96 15.87 -11.05
C GLY A 225 4.30 17.22 -10.84
#